data_9ca1a10329d8ca33c127d63489f38b0c
#
_entry.id   9ca1a10329d8ca33c127d63489f38b0c
#
_cell.length_a   1.000
_cell.length_b   1.000
_cell.length_c   1.000
_cell.angle_alpha   90.00
_cell.angle_beta   90.00
_cell.angle_gamma   90.00
#
_symmetry.space_group_name_H-M   'P 1'
#
loop_
_entity.id
_entity.type
_entity.pdbx_description
1 polymer ?
#
loop_
_entity_poly.entity_id
_entity_poly.type
_entity_poly.pdbx_seq_one_letter_code
_entity_poly.pdbx_strand_id
1 'polypeptide(L)'
;MYKVTVNGREYQVAYDARHQSVNGEEMHPDILEYRKGKFHLLHKGRSYEAELIEANFEEKSFSIKVNNTVYQLNVRDKYDDLLREMGID
;
A
#
# COMPACT_ATOMS: atom_id res chain seq x y z
N MET A 1 -3.11 11.13 -4.98
CA MET A 1 -1.81 10.41 -5.05
C MET A 1 -1.29 10.16 -3.65
N TYR A 2 -0.78 8.97 -3.44
CA TYR A 2 -0.26 8.56 -2.15
C TYR A 2 1.23 8.29 -2.23
N LYS A 3 1.95 8.60 -1.17
CA LYS A 3 3.34 8.18 -1.01
C LYS A 3 3.35 6.99 -0.06
N VAL A 4 3.85 5.87 -0.53
CA VAL A 4 3.92 4.65 0.26
C VAL A 4 5.40 4.30 0.46
N THR A 5 5.81 4.24 1.71
CA THR A 5 7.17 3.82 2.06
C THR A 5 7.13 2.36 2.47
N VAL A 6 7.92 1.54 1.79
CA VAL A 6 8.01 0.10 2.06
C VAL A 6 9.46 -0.21 2.42
N ASN A 7 9.69 -0.61 3.67
CA ASN A 7 11.03 -0.91 4.18
C ASN A 7 12.05 0.21 3.87
N GLY A 8 11.61 1.46 4.01
CA GLY A 8 12.45 2.64 3.77
C GLY A 8 12.52 3.11 2.33
N ARG A 9 11.89 2.41 1.38
CA ARG A 9 11.85 2.81 -0.03
C ARG A 9 10.51 3.45 -0.35
N GLU A 10 10.54 4.62 -0.99
CA GLU A 10 9.34 5.37 -1.32
C GLU A 10 8.80 5.03 -2.70
N TYR A 11 7.49 4.84 -2.77
CA TYR A 11 6.75 4.62 -4.01
C TYR A 11 5.62 5.62 -4.10
N GLN A 12 5.34 6.09 -5.30
CA GLN A 12 4.18 6.94 -5.55
C GLN A 12 3.05 6.09 -6.12
N VAL A 13 1.90 6.10 -5.42
CA VAL A 13 0.76 5.28 -5.79
C VAL A 13 -0.41 6.19 -6.14
N ALA A 14 -0.94 6.05 -7.33
CA ALA A 14 -2.18 6.69 -7.74
C ALA A 14 -3.28 5.64 -7.76
N TYR A 15 -4.40 5.96 -7.13
CA TYR A 15 -5.52 5.04 -7.02
C TYR A 15 -6.82 5.79 -7.19
N ASP A 16 -7.64 5.37 -8.16
CA ASP A 16 -9.01 5.80 -8.31
C ASP A 16 -9.85 4.61 -8.80
N ALA A 17 -11.14 4.83 -9.06
CA ALA A 17 -12.05 3.75 -9.44
C ALA A 17 -11.68 3.06 -10.75
N ARG A 18 -10.87 3.68 -11.61
CA ARG A 18 -10.55 3.17 -12.96
C ARG A 18 -9.07 2.94 -13.18
N HIS A 19 -8.21 3.65 -12.47
CA HIS A 19 -6.79 3.64 -12.72
C HIS A 19 -6.02 3.41 -11.43
N GLN A 20 -5.07 2.51 -11.50
CA GLN A 20 -4.14 2.22 -10.41
C GLN A 20 -2.75 2.24 -11.00
N SER A 21 -1.85 2.98 -10.39
CA SER A 21 -0.47 3.03 -10.85
C SER A 21 0.52 3.09 -9.70
N VAL A 22 1.70 2.57 -9.93
CA VAL A 22 2.83 2.65 -9.00
C VAL A 22 4.00 3.25 -9.76
N ASN A 23 4.50 4.39 -9.27
CA ASN A 23 5.57 5.15 -9.93
C ASN A 23 5.27 5.44 -11.40
N GLY A 24 4.00 5.74 -11.71
CA GLY A 24 3.56 6.03 -13.07
C GLY A 24 3.28 4.81 -13.94
N GLU A 25 3.58 3.61 -13.47
CA GLU A 25 3.29 2.37 -14.20
C GLU A 25 1.91 1.86 -13.81
N GLU A 26 1.05 1.68 -14.81
CA GLU A 26 -0.31 1.21 -14.60
C GLU A 26 -0.33 -0.25 -14.16
N MET A 27 -1.15 -0.53 -13.14
CA MET A 27 -1.24 -1.85 -12.52
C MET A 27 -2.70 -2.32 -12.52
N HIS A 28 -2.92 -3.57 -12.87
CA HIS A 28 -4.26 -4.17 -12.86
C HIS A 28 -4.23 -5.55 -12.19
N PRO A 29 -3.91 -5.61 -10.90
CA PRO A 29 -3.89 -6.89 -10.20
C PRO A 29 -5.31 -7.39 -9.91
N ASP A 30 -5.49 -8.69 -9.96
CA ASP A 30 -6.69 -9.32 -9.43
C ASP A 30 -6.46 -9.61 -7.97
N ILE A 31 -7.33 -9.06 -7.10
CA ILE A 31 -7.19 -9.19 -5.66
C ILE A 31 -8.45 -9.80 -5.09
N LEU A 32 -8.30 -10.90 -4.36
CA LEU A 32 -9.39 -11.55 -3.67
C LEU A 32 -9.08 -11.64 -2.18
N GLU A 33 -9.93 -11.04 -1.36
CA GLU A 33 -9.86 -11.24 0.08
C GLU A 33 -10.70 -12.48 0.41
N TYR A 34 -10.04 -13.59 0.72
CA TYR A 34 -10.73 -14.84 1.00
C TYR A 34 -11.00 -15.06 2.49
N ARG A 35 -10.31 -14.34 3.34
CA ARG A 35 -10.55 -14.25 4.79
C ARG A 35 -10.16 -12.85 5.23
N LYS A 36 -10.71 -12.41 6.35
CA LYS A 36 -10.40 -11.08 6.87
C LYS A 36 -8.88 -10.93 7.06
N GLY A 37 -8.30 -9.96 6.36
CA GLY A 37 -6.87 -9.68 6.40
C GLY A 37 -6.01 -10.63 5.58
N LYS A 38 -6.60 -11.56 4.81
CA LYS A 38 -5.85 -12.50 3.96
C LYS A 38 -6.29 -12.35 2.52
N PHE A 39 -5.33 -12.11 1.65
CA PHE A 39 -5.57 -11.78 0.25
C PHE A 39 -4.80 -12.70 -0.68
N HIS A 40 -5.45 -13.03 -1.78
CA HIS A 40 -4.78 -13.67 -2.90
C HIS A 40 -4.70 -12.67 -4.05
N LEU A 41 -3.50 -12.44 -4.56
CA LEU A 41 -3.27 -11.52 -5.65
C LEU A 41 -2.74 -12.26 -6.86
N LEU A 42 -3.27 -11.89 -8.03
CA LEU A 42 -2.74 -12.36 -9.30
C LEU A 42 -2.33 -11.15 -10.13
N HIS A 43 -1.07 -11.10 -10.53
CA HIS A 43 -0.53 -9.99 -11.31
C HIS A 43 0.51 -10.50 -12.31
N LYS A 44 0.28 -10.21 -13.58
CA LYS A 44 1.16 -10.61 -14.69
C LYS A 44 1.49 -12.11 -14.66
N GLY A 45 0.46 -12.94 -14.42
CA GLY A 45 0.60 -14.38 -14.38
C GLY A 45 1.28 -14.95 -13.13
N ARG A 46 1.54 -14.11 -12.14
CA ARG A 46 2.12 -14.55 -10.86
C ARG A 46 1.10 -14.44 -9.73
N SER A 47 1.12 -15.43 -8.85
CA SER A 47 0.27 -15.48 -7.68
C SER A 47 1.04 -15.04 -6.45
N TYR A 48 0.37 -14.24 -5.60
CA TYR A 48 0.93 -13.77 -4.33
C TYR A 48 -0.09 -14.01 -3.22
N GLU A 49 0.39 -14.46 -2.09
CA GLU A 49 -0.39 -14.54 -0.86
C GLU A 49 0.01 -13.39 0.04
N ALA A 50 -0.94 -12.56 0.44
CA ALA A 50 -0.70 -11.42 1.33
C ALA A 50 -1.54 -11.53 2.58
N GLU A 51 -0.96 -11.17 3.71
CA GLU A 51 -1.64 -11.16 4.99
C GLU A 51 -1.37 -9.85 5.71
N LEU A 52 -2.42 -9.19 6.15
CA LEU A 52 -2.30 -8.00 6.98
C LEU A 52 -2.01 -8.46 8.41
N ILE A 53 -0.77 -8.23 8.87
CA ILE A 53 -0.32 -8.63 10.20
C ILE A 53 -0.75 -7.60 11.24
N GLU A 54 -0.53 -6.32 10.94
CA GLU A 54 -0.78 -5.25 11.86
C GLU A 54 -1.16 -3.99 11.08
N ALA A 55 -2.12 -3.24 11.61
CA ALA A 55 -2.55 -1.97 11.02
C ALA A 55 -2.72 -0.93 12.10
N ASN A 56 -2.08 0.23 11.93
CA ASN A 56 -2.28 1.40 12.76
C ASN A 56 -2.80 2.52 11.87
N PHE A 57 -4.12 2.74 11.91
CA PHE A 57 -4.77 3.71 11.04
C PHE A 57 -4.48 5.16 11.42
N GLU A 58 -4.21 5.42 12.69
CA GLU A 58 -3.85 6.78 13.11
C GLU A 58 -2.50 7.20 12.54
N GLU A 59 -1.53 6.33 12.59
CA GLU A 59 -0.20 6.59 12.06
C GLU A 59 -0.06 6.20 10.59
N LYS A 60 -1.09 5.57 10.03
CA LYS A 60 -1.11 5.07 8.66
C LYS A 60 0.08 4.14 8.38
N SER A 61 0.36 3.29 9.35
CA SER A 61 1.43 2.29 9.25
C SER A 61 0.85 0.89 9.25
N PHE A 62 1.46 0.02 8.47
CA PHE A 62 0.96 -1.33 8.25
C PHE A 62 2.11 -2.33 8.16
N SER A 63 1.86 -3.54 8.63
CA SER A 63 2.76 -4.67 8.42
C SER A 63 2.01 -5.69 7.57
N ILE A 64 2.55 -6.00 6.40
CA ILE A 64 1.94 -6.94 5.47
C ILE A 64 2.96 -8.02 5.12
N LYS A 65 2.54 -9.27 5.22
CA LYS A 65 3.35 -10.42 4.85
C LYS A 65 2.96 -10.86 3.43
N VAL A 66 3.94 -10.88 2.54
CA VAL A 66 3.74 -11.34 1.15
C VAL A 66 4.69 -12.50 0.90
N ASN A 67 4.14 -13.68 0.62
CA ASN A 67 4.91 -14.90 0.33
C ASN A 67 6.06 -15.12 1.35
N ASN A 68 5.74 -15.07 2.63
CA ASN A 68 6.67 -15.29 3.75
C ASN A 68 7.65 -14.14 4.05
N THR A 69 7.54 -13.03 3.35
CA THR A 69 8.33 -11.83 3.64
C THR A 69 7.46 -10.76 4.25
N VAL A 70 7.86 -10.20 5.37
CA VAL A 70 7.12 -9.14 6.05
C VAL A 70 7.64 -7.78 5.60
N TYR A 71 6.71 -6.94 5.15
CA TYR A 71 6.99 -5.57 4.71
C TYR A 71 6.36 -4.58 5.68
N GLN A 72 7.12 -3.57 6.05
CA GLN A 72 6.63 -2.45 6.84
C GLN A 72 6.29 -1.31 5.90
N LEU A 73 5.04 -0.84 5.98
CA LEU A 73 4.53 0.19 5.10
C LEU A 73 4.10 1.40 5.90
N ASN A 74 4.30 2.56 5.30
CA ASN A 74 3.78 3.82 5.80
C ASN A 74 3.16 4.55 4.63
N VAL A 75 1.91 5.00 4.79
CA VAL A 75 1.14 5.63 3.71
C VAL A 75 0.91 7.10 4.04
N ARG A 76 1.20 7.99 3.11
CA ARG A 76 0.90 9.42 3.23
C ARG A 76 0.22 9.91 1.98
N ASP A 77 -0.69 10.86 2.14
CA ASP A 77 -1.31 11.55 1.02
C ASP A 77 -0.85 13.01 0.97
N LYS A 78 -1.33 13.74 -0.02
CA LYS A 78 -0.94 15.15 -0.20
C LYS A 78 -1.35 16.04 0.98
N TYR A 79 -2.40 15.68 1.71
CA TYR A 79 -2.86 16.45 2.86
C TYR A 79 -1.93 16.30 4.06
N ASP A 80 -1.36 15.12 4.25
CA ASP A 80 -0.37 14.88 5.30
C ASP A 80 0.87 15.74 5.07
N ASP A 81 1.34 15.81 3.83
CA ASP A 81 2.48 16.65 3.47
C ASP A 81 2.18 18.13 3.67
N LEU A 82 0.97 18.57 3.27
CA LEU A 82 0.54 19.96 3.44
C LEU A 82 0.48 20.36 4.91
N LEU A 83 -0.10 19.50 5.74
CA LEU A 83 -0.18 19.77 7.18
C LEU A 83 1.20 19.88 7.82
N ARG A 84 2.13 19.05 7.38
CA ARG A 84 3.51 19.09 7.85
C ARG A 84 4.20 20.41 7.47
N GLU A 85 4.02 20.85 6.24
CA GLU A 85 4.55 22.13 5.77
C GLU A 85 3.98 23.32 6.55
N MET A 86 2.75 23.21 6.99
CA MET A 86 2.09 24.22 7.82
C MET A 86 2.50 24.14 9.31
N GLY A 87 3.33 23.17 9.66
CA GLY A 87 3.77 23.00 11.05
C GLY A 87 2.73 22.37 11.96
N ILE A 88 1.74 21.72 11.40
CA ILE A 88 0.69 21.02 12.16
C ILE A 88 1.00 19.53 12.16
N ASP A 89 1.21 18.96 13.34
CA ASP A 89 1.49 17.53 13.50
C ASP A 89 0.22 16.72 13.69
#